data_2a92b622248e861e3b65df0b098060d8
#
_entry.id   2a92b622248e861e3b65df0b098060d8
#
_cell.length_a   1.000
_cell.length_b   1.000
_cell.length_c   1.000
_cell.angle_alpha   90.00
_cell.angle_beta   90.00
_cell.angle_gamma   90.00
#
_symmetry.space_group_name_H-M   'P 1'
#
loop_
_entity.id
_entity.type
_entity.pdbx_description
1 polymer ?
#
loop_
_entity_poly.entity_id
_entity_poly.type
_entity_poly.pdbx_seq_one_letter_code
_entity_poly.pdbx_strand_id
1 'polypeptide(L)'
;MARGQLRVLHALDVARTQLYHFTAIAIAGMGFFTDAYDFFSISLVAGLLGDVYYGGDGGGRLPRRVSAAVHSIALCGAVPGQLVFGWLGDKMGRKRIYGVTLLLMVACSLASGLSFSKRKGRNVVIVLCFFRFWLGVGIGGDYPLSATIMAEYANKRRRGAFIAAVFAMQGFGNLAAGIVGMVVSAAFQHSTDPADADFVWRIVLMLGAVPAILTYYWRMKMPETARYTALVAMNAKQAATDMSGVLNVPIDPEQEAINELGAEHQYGLLSVEFLRRHGIHLLATTVCWLTLDITFYTLNLFMNDIFTHKIHLLSHPHVTDNPFKRTIRLAKLHTAITLCGTLPGYFFTVAFVDRIGRVRIQLLGFTMMSIFVLCLAAIPYDHWTEKGTKCGFAVMYGLTFFFANFGPNTTTFIIPAEIFPARLRSTCHGVAGAFGKIGAIAGVFSFRYTEETYYRSMLFALVGCNVVGLVCTLLLPESKGKSLEEITGEVVEQKPQEDDAAGVARAESVHTVDL
;
A
#
# COMPACT_ATOMS: atom_id res chain seq x y z
N MET A 1 -40.14 4.54 -9.16
CA MET A 1 -39.50 3.30 -9.65
C MET A 1 -38.42 2.91 -8.66
N ALA A 2 -38.33 1.66 -8.24
CA ALA A 2 -37.26 1.21 -7.34
C ALA A 2 -35.97 1.14 -8.14
N ARG A 3 -34.88 1.71 -7.62
CA ARG A 3 -33.53 1.56 -8.21
C ARG A 3 -32.92 0.27 -7.70
N GLY A 4 -32.49 -0.61 -8.58
CA GLY A 4 -31.92 -1.92 -8.25
C GLY A 4 -30.54 -2.12 -8.82
N GLN A 5 -29.82 -3.08 -8.28
CA GLN A 5 -28.50 -3.50 -8.73
C GLN A 5 -28.65 -4.66 -9.74
N LEU A 6 -27.74 -4.78 -10.72
CA LEU A 6 -27.69 -5.94 -11.63
C LEU A 6 -27.62 -7.26 -10.85
N ARG A 7 -28.33 -8.29 -11.29
CA ARG A 7 -28.40 -9.60 -10.59
C ARG A 7 -27.02 -10.21 -10.34
N VAL A 8 -26.11 -10.13 -11.33
CA VAL A 8 -24.73 -10.62 -11.19
C VAL A 8 -23.96 -9.89 -10.09
N LEU A 9 -24.16 -8.57 -9.94
CA LEU A 9 -23.49 -7.76 -8.91
C LEU A 9 -24.14 -7.93 -7.54
N HIS A 10 -25.47 -8.06 -7.52
CA HIS A 10 -26.20 -8.38 -6.31
C HIS A 10 -25.80 -9.75 -5.73
N ALA A 11 -25.69 -10.77 -6.58
CA ALA A 11 -25.22 -12.11 -6.16
C ALA A 11 -23.85 -12.07 -5.51
N LEU A 12 -22.90 -11.27 -6.03
CA LEU A 12 -21.60 -11.06 -5.42
C LEU A 12 -21.69 -10.37 -4.04
N ASP A 13 -22.50 -9.32 -3.93
CA ASP A 13 -22.60 -8.52 -2.70
C ASP A 13 -23.25 -9.30 -1.55
N VAL A 14 -24.17 -10.23 -1.84
CA VAL A 14 -24.86 -11.08 -0.87
C VAL A 14 -24.11 -12.38 -0.59
N ALA A 15 -23.17 -12.77 -1.46
CA ALA A 15 -22.41 -14.01 -1.32
C ALA A 15 -21.77 -14.16 0.07
N ARG A 16 -21.87 -15.34 0.66
CA ARG A 16 -21.13 -15.67 1.88
C ARG A 16 -19.63 -15.67 1.62
N THR A 17 -18.84 -15.44 2.68
CA THR A 17 -17.38 -15.55 2.60
C THR A 17 -17.00 -16.98 2.24
N GLN A 18 -16.36 -17.19 1.10
CA GLN A 18 -15.95 -18.47 0.55
C GLN A 18 -14.42 -18.53 0.39
N LEU A 19 -13.88 -19.71 0.09
CA LEU A 19 -12.44 -19.92 -0.06
C LEU A 19 -11.81 -19.03 -1.14
N TYR A 20 -12.51 -18.73 -2.21
CA TYR A 20 -12.00 -17.87 -3.28
C TYR A 20 -11.65 -16.45 -2.81
N HIS A 21 -12.36 -15.90 -1.81
CA HIS A 21 -12.02 -14.60 -1.23
C HIS A 21 -10.66 -14.64 -0.52
N PHE A 22 -10.40 -15.70 0.26
CA PHE A 22 -9.10 -15.87 0.94
C PHE A 22 -7.97 -16.10 -0.06
N THR A 23 -8.23 -16.85 -1.14
CA THR A 23 -7.28 -17.04 -2.23
C THR A 23 -6.97 -15.69 -2.92
N ALA A 24 -7.98 -14.87 -3.19
CA ALA A 24 -7.80 -13.55 -3.76
C ALA A 24 -7.00 -12.62 -2.82
N ILE A 25 -7.29 -12.65 -1.50
CA ILE A 25 -6.54 -11.91 -0.48
C ILE A 25 -5.07 -12.36 -0.45
N ALA A 26 -4.81 -13.66 -0.49
CA ALA A 26 -3.44 -14.18 -0.49
C ALA A 26 -2.67 -13.75 -1.75
N ILE A 27 -3.27 -13.89 -2.93
CA ILE A 27 -2.64 -13.54 -4.21
C ILE A 27 -2.37 -12.02 -4.30
N ALA A 28 -3.36 -11.18 -3.98
CA ALA A 28 -3.21 -9.74 -4.00
C ALA A 28 -2.28 -9.25 -2.87
N GLY A 29 -2.42 -9.83 -1.68
CA GLY A 29 -1.61 -9.49 -0.53
C GLY A 29 -0.13 -9.80 -0.70
N MET A 30 0.24 -10.87 -1.43
CA MET A 30 1.65 -11.16 -1.70
C MET A 30 2.31 -10.12 -2.61
N GLY A 31 1.57 -9.42 -3.46
CA GLY A 31 2.05 -8.22 -4.14
C GLY A 31 2.46 -7.15 -3.13
N PHE A 32 1.55 -6.77 -2.22
CA PHE A 32 1.82 -5.80 -1.16
C PHE A 32 2.94 -6.21 -0.20
N PHE A 33 3.06 -7.50 0.08
CA PHE A 33 4.20 -8.03 0.82
C PHE A 33 5.53 -7.73 0.11
N THR A 34 5.62 -8.02 -1.19
CA THR A 34 6.80 -7.76 -2.01
C THR A 34 7.09 -6.26 -2.10
N ASP A 35 6.07 -5.44 -2.34
CA ASP A 35 6.18 -3.98 -2.43
C ASP A 35 6.80 -3.38 -1.17
N ALA A 36 6.27 -3.75 -0.01
CA ALA A 36 6.77 -3.26 1.27
C ALA A 36 8.17 -3.77 1.57
N TYR A 37 8.44 -5.05 1.30
CA TYR A 37 9.77 -5.60 1.43
C TYR A 37 10.78 -4.77 0.62
N ASP A 38 10.50 -4.49 -0.65
CA ASP A 38 11.39 -3.77 -1.53
C ASP A 38 11.55 -2.28 -1.15
N PHE A 39 10.47 -1.61 -0.71
CA PHE A 39 10.55 -0.22 -0.27
C PHE A 39 11.34 -0.05 1.03
N PHE A 40 11.17 -0.95 1.99
CA PHE A 40 11.73 -0.75 3.33
C PHE A 40 13.08 -1.44 3.54
N SER A 41 13.41 -2.50 2.78
CA SER A 41 14.76 -3.09 2.80
C SER A 41 15.86 -2.09 2.45
N ILE A 42 15.55 -1.06 1.63
CA ILE A 42 16.53 -0.05 1.22
C ILE A 42 17.10 0.75 2.39
N SER A 43 16.35 0.95 3.46
CA SER A 43 16.84 1.65 4.66
C SER A 43 17.94 0.87 5.38
N LEU A 44 17.89 -0.47 5.34
CA LEU A 44 18.93 -1.35 5.88
C LEU A 44 20.12 -1.44 4.92
N VAL A 45 19.83 -1.59 3.61
CA VAL A 45 20.83 -1.69 2.55
C VAL A 45 21.63 -0.40 2.37
N ALA A 46 21.02 0.77 2.57
CA ALA A 46 21.70 2.06 2.44
C ALA A 46 22.92 2.20 3.36
N GLY A 47 22.87 1.62 4.55
CA GLY A 47 24.02 1.55 5.47
C GLY A 47 25.17 0.75 4.89
N LEU A 48 24.89 -0.45 4.35
CA LEU A 48 25.89 -1.32 3.73
C LEU A 48 26.48 -0.70 2.46
N LEU A 49 25.68 -0.04 1.64
CA LEU A 49 26.16 0.70 0.46
C LEU A 49 27.13 1.82 0.85
N GLY A 50 26.88 2.50 1.98
CA GLY A 50 27.79 3.51 2.53
C GLY A 50 29.15 2.90 2.91
N ASP A 51 29.13 1.79 3.62
CA ASP A 51 30.37 1.10 4.07
C ASP A 51 31.19 0.56 2.88
N VAL A 52 30.52 -0.05 1.89
CA VAL A 52 31.21 -0.69 0.73
C VAL A 52 31.76 0.34 -0.26
N TYR A 53 31.01 1.40 -0.56
CA TYR A 53 31.35 2.29 -1.67
C TYR A 53 31.80 3.70 -1.26
N TYR A 54 31.61 4.09 0.00
CA TYR A 54 31.95 5.43 0.51
C TYR A 54 32.74 5.39 1.82
N GLY A 55 33.38 4.25 2.15
CA GLY A 55 34.12 4.02 3.40
C GLY A 55 35.41 4.84 3.55
N GLY A 56 36.03 5.29 2.44
CA GLY A 56 37.32 6.01 2.47
C GLY A 56 37.24 7.45 2.98
N ASP A 57 36.39 8.27 2.34
CA ASP A 57 36.35 9.72 2.58
C ASP A 57 35.19 10.17 3.48
N GLY A 58 34.19 9.33 3.71
CA GLY A 58 32.92 9.70 4.37
C GLY A 58 32.58 8.94 5.64
N GLY A 59 33.51 8.17 6.22
CA GLY A 59 33.24 7.39 7.45
C GLY A 59 32.12 6.35 7.27
N GLY A 60 31.96 5.78 6.07
CA GLY A 60 30.98 4.74 5.78
C GLY A 60 29.53 5.22 5.61
N ARG A 61 29.32 6.53 5.42
CA ARG A 61 27.97 7.10 5.20
C ARG A 61 27.78 7.51 3.74
N LEU A 62 26.56 7.28 3.22
CA LEU A 62 26.19 7.81 1.91
C LEU A 62 26.14 9.35 1.94
N PRO A 63 26.73 10.03 0.93
CA PRO A 63 26.54 11.48 0.77
C PRO A 63 25.05 11.84 0.73
N ARG A 64 24.64 13.00 1.28
CA ARG A 64 23.24 13.41 1.39
C ARG A 64 22.45 13.23 0.08
N ARG A 65 23.02 13.68 -1.05
CA ARG A 65 22.38 13.56 -2.38
C ARG A 65 22.18 12.10 -2.83
N VAL A 66 23.19 11.26 -2.59
CA VAL A 66 23.13 9.84 -2.95
C VAL A 66 22.12 9.11 -2.08
N SER A 67 22.11 9.40 -0.79
CA SER A 67 21.16 8.83 0.16
C SER A 67 19.72 9.21 -0.20
N ALA A 68 19.46 10.49 -0.51
CA ALA A 68 18.14 10.93 -0.98
C ALA A 68 17.72 10.19 -2.25
N ALA A 69 18.62 10.07 -3.24
CA ALA A 69 18.34 9.33 -4.47
C ALA A 69 18.02 7.86 -4.22
N VAL A 70 18.83 7.14 -3.45
CA VAL A 70 18.64 5.71 -3.15
C VAL A 70 17.31 5.43 -2.45
N HIS A 71 16.88 6.30 -1.53
CA HIS A 71 15.60 6.14 -0.83
C HIS A 71 14.39 6.58 -1.66
N SER A 72 14.53 7.58 -2.55
CA SER A 72 13.40 8.15 -3.27
C SER A 72 13.18 7.57 -4.68
N ILE A 73 14.20 6.97 -5.31
CA ILE A 73 14.12 6.62 -6.73
C ILE A 73 13.01 5.62 -7.07
N ALA A 74 12.76 4.63 -6.19
CA ALA A 74 11.65 3.71 -6.37
C ALA A 74 10.30 4.41 -6.18
N LEU A 75 10.21 5.37 -5.24
CA LEU A 75 9.03 6.20 -5.08
C LEU A 75 8.79 7.08 -6.32
N CYS A 76 9.86 7.64 -6.89
CA CYS A 76 9.78 8.38 -8.16
C CYS A 76 9.26 7.51 -9.31
N GLY A 77 9.65 6.23 -9.37
CA GLY A 77 9.11 5.27 -10.33
C GLY A 77 7.65 4.93 -10.07
N ALA A 78 7.24 4.85 -8.80
CA ALA A 78 5.86 4.51 -8.44
C ALA A 78 4.83 5.57 -8.89
N VAL A 79 5.20 6.85 -8.97
CA VAL A 79 4.31 7.92 -9.46
C VAL A 79 3.80 7.64 -10.87
N PRO A 80 4.65 7.55 -11.92
CA PRO A 80 4.16 7.21 -13.26
C PRO A 80 3.54 5.82 -13.32
N GLY A 81 4.02 4.85 -12.52
CA GLY A 81 3.44 3.52 -12.44
C GLY A 81 1.98 3.55 -12.02
N GLN A 82 1.64 4.27 -10.96
CA GLN A 82 0.26 4.42 -10.47
C GLN A 82 -0.65 5.10 -11.50
N LEU A 83 -0.18 6.17 -12.15
CA LEU A 83 -0.96 6.90 -13.16
C LEU A 83 -1.21 6.05 -14.41
N VAL A 84 -0.14 5.47 -14.98
CA VAL A 84 -0.21 4.73 -16.24
C VAL A 84 -0.96 3.41 -16.07
N PHE A 85 -0.59 2.61 -15.09
CA PHE A 85 -1.22 1.29 -14.90
C PHE A 85 -2.61 1.39 -14.27
N GLY A 86 -2.89 2.43 -13.47
CA GLY A 86 -4.25 2.73 -13.02
C GLY A 86 -5.18 2.97 -14.20
N TRP A 87 -4.78 3.82 -15.14
CA TRP A 87 -5.53 4.08 -16.37
C TRP A 87 -5.62 2.86 -17.29
N LEU A 88 -4.52 2.15 -17.51
CA LEU A 88 -4.52 0.93 -18.31
C LEU A 88 -5.39 -0.18 -17.71
N GLY A 89 -5.46 -0.28 -16.39
CA GLY A 89 -6.32 -1.22 -15.68
C GLY A 89 -7.80 -0.99 -15.98
N ASP A 90 -8.25 0.27 -16.03
CA ASP A 90 -9.63 0.60 -16.42
C ASP A 90 -9.88 0.39 -17.92
N LYS A 91 -8.87 0.60 -18.78
CA LYS A 91 -9.02 0.50 -20.24
C LYS A 91 -8.88 -0.92 -20.78
N MET A 92 -7.94 -1.71 -20.27
CA MET A 92 -7.53 -3.01 -20.84
C MET A 92 -7.90 -4.22 -19.97
N GLY A 93 -8.51 -3.98 -18.81
CA GLY A 93 -8.83 -5.02 -17.83
C GLY A 93 -7.79 -5.11 -16.71
N ARG A 94 -8.27 -5.48 -15.51
CA ARG A 94 -7.44 -5.53 -14.29
C ARG A 94 -6.44 -6.68 -14.36
N LYS A 95 -6.89 -7.87 -14.74
CA LYS A 95 -6.10 -9.10 -14.77
C LYS A 95 -4.84 -8.99 -15.64
N ARG A 96 -5.01 -8.50 -16.89
CA ARG A 96 -3.90 -8.44 -17.86
C ARG A 96 -2.78 -7.52 -17.37
N ILE A 97 -3.14 -6.34 -16.93
CA ILE A 97 -2.18 -5.32 -16.46
C ILE A 97 -1.52 -5.78 -15.15
N TYR A 98 -2.29 -6.44 -14.27
CA TYR A 98 -1.82 -6.99 -13.01
C TYR A 98 -0.72 -8.05 -13.18
N GLY A 99 -0.74 -8.84 -14.26
CA GLY A 99 0.34 -9.77 -14.60
C GLY A 99 1.61 -9.05 -15.08
N VAL A 100 1.45 -7.98 -15.87
CA VAL A 100 2.58 -7.18 -16.40
C VAL A 100 3.32 -6.47 -15.26
N THR A 101 2.60 -5.86 -14.32
CA THR A 101 3.23 -5.15 -13.19
C THR A 101 4.06 -6.10 -12.33
N LEU A 102 3.55 -7.29 -12.02
CA LEU A 102 4.29 -8.29 -11.24
C LEU A 102 5.55 -8.79 -11.96
N LEU A 103 5.48 -9.04 -13.27
CA LEU A 103 6.65 -9.46 -14.04
C LEU A 103 7.74 -8.37 -14.03
N LEU A 104 7.35 -7.11 -14.17
CA LEU A 104 8.26 -5.98 -14.08
C LEU A 104 8.93 -5.89 -12.70
N MET A 105 8.15 -6.08 -11.62
CA MET A 105 8.66 -6.08 -10.25
C MET A 105 9.70 -7.20 -10.05
N VAL A 106 9.38 -8.43 -10.43
CA VAL A 106 10.30 -9.57 -10.31
C VAL A 106 11.60 -9.32 -11.07
N ALA A 107 11.49 -8.92 -12.33
CA ALA A 107 12.67 -8.67 -13.17
C ALA A 107 13.57 -7.56 -12.58
N CYS A 108 12.97 -6.47 -12.13
CA CYS A 108 13.73 -5.32 -11.61
C CYS A 108 14.25 -5.56 -10.18
N SER A 109 13.58 -6.34 -9.34
CA SER A 109 14.09 -6.73 -8.02
C SER A 109 15.32 -7.60 -8.16
N LEU A 110 15.29 -8.62 -9.02
CA LEU A 110 16.48 -9.44 -9.34
C LEU A 110 17.62 -8.61 -9.95
N ALA A 111 17.32 -7.77 -10.94
CA ALA A 111 18.28 -6.90 -11.58
C ALA A 111 18.91 -5.87 -10.62
N SER A 112 18.17 -5.42 -9.61
CA SER A 112 18.68 -4.54 -8.55
C SER A 112 19.82 -5.19 -7.77
N GLY A 113 19.68 -6.47 -7.39
CA GLY A 113 20.75 -7.22 -6.74
C GLY A 113 21.92 -7.57 -7.68
N LEU A 114 21.67 -7.69 -8.99
CA LEU A 114 22.68 -7.94 -10.01
C LEU A 114 23.31 -6.65 -10.58
N SER A 115 23.24 -5.54 -9.86
CA SER A 115 23.83 -4.27 -10.28
C SER A 115 25.35 -4.30 -10.20
N PHE A 116 26.02 -4.61 -11.31
CA PHE A 116 27.47 -4.63 -11.44
C PHE A 116 27.98 -3.45 -12.28
N SER A 117 29.20 -2.99 -11.99
CA SER A 117 29.90 -2.02 -12.83
C SER A 117 31.39 -2.33 -12.86
N LYS A 118 32.02 -2.10 -14.03
CA LYS A 118 33.47 -2.23 -14.21
C LYS A 118 34.25 -1.23 -13.32
N ARG A 119 33.68 -0.08 -13.01
CA ARG A 119 34.21 0.92 -12.07
C ARG A 119 33.46 0.77 -10.75
N LYS A 120 34.15 0.29 -9.70
CA LYS A 120 33.57 0.18 -8.33
C LYS A 120 33.09 1.54 -7.83
N GLY A 121 32.05 1.54 -7.00
CA GLY A 121 31.55 2.72 -6.31
C GLY A 121 30.37 3.38 -6.99
N ARG A 122 30.50 4.65 -7.38
CA ARG A 122 29.40 5.51 -7.86
C ARG A 122 28.55 4.90 -9.00
N ASN A 123 29.19 4.17 -9.91
CA ASN A 123 28.49 3.58 -11.06
C ASN A 123 27.57 2.42 -10.66
N VAL A 124 27.91 1.63 -9.62
CA VAL A 124 27.03 0.56 -9.11
C VAL A 124 25.74 1.16 -8.56
N VAL A 125 25.85 2.25 -7.80
CA VAL A 125 24.67 2.95 -7.24
C VAL A 125 23.79 3.53 -8.35
N ILE A 126 24.35 4.04 -9.43
CA ILE A 126 23.56 4.54 -10.59
C ILE A 126 22.79 3.39 -11.25
N VAL A 127 23.42 2.24 -11.48
CA VAL A 127 22.75 1.06 -12.07
C VAL A 127 21.66 0.54 -11.12
N LEU A 128 21.95 0.48 -9.82
CA LEU A 128 20.95 0.15 -8.80
C LEU A 128 19.76 1.10 -8.87
N CYS A 129 19.99 2.41 -8.90
CA CYS A 129 18.91 3.40 -8.99
C CYS A 129 18.09 3.24 -10.28
N PHE A 130 18.71 2.90 -11.42
CA PHE A 130 17.98 2.63 -12.65
C PHE A 130 17.00 1.47 -12.50
N PHE A 131 17.42 0.32 -11.98
CA PHE A 131 16.53 -0.82 -11.79
C PHE A 131 15.50 -0.58 -10.69
N ARG A 132 15.85 0.14 -9.63
CA ARG A 132 14.90 0.53 -8.59
C ARG A 132 13.83 1.51 -9.06
N PHE A 133 14.13 2.38 -10.03
CA PHE A 133 13.12 3.21 -10.67
C PHE A 133 12.07 2.34 -11.37
N TRP A 134 12.50 1.40 -12.21
CA TRP A 134 11.59 0.50 -12.93
C TRP A 134 10.86 -0.47 -11.99
N LEU A 135 11.51 -0.93 -10.92
CA LEU A 135 10.85 -1.65 -9.85
C LEU A 135 9.71 -0.80 -9.26
N GLY A 136 9.97 0.46 -8.98
CA GLY A 136 8.98 1.41 -8.52
C GLY A 136 7.80 1.58 -9.50
N VAL A 137 8.06 1.61 -10.80
CA VAL A 137 7.01 1.64 -11.85
C VAL A 137 6.10 0.41 -11.74
N GLY A 138 6.66 -0.78 -11.51
CA GLY A 138 5.90 -2.02 -11.29
C GLY A 138 5.05 -1.96 -10.03
N ILE A 139 5.67 -1.59 -8.91
CA ILE A 139 4.99 -1.43 -7.60
C ILE A 139 3.86 -0.40 -7.71
N GLY A 140 4.11 0.74 -8.36
CA GLY A 140 3.10 1.77 -8.56
C GLY A 140 1.86 1.22 -9.27
N GLY A 141 2.04 0.34 -10.26
CA GLY A 141 0.91 -0.29 -10.95
C GLY A 141 0.15 -1.31 -10.11
N ASP A 142 0.82 -1.98 -9.18
CA ASP A 142 0.20 -3.00 -8.32
C ASP A 142 -0.83 -2.38 -7.35
N TYR A 143 -0.60 -1.17 -6.85
CA TYR A 143 -1.47 -0.48 -5.88
C TYR A 143 -2.92 -0.30 -6.36
N PRO A 144 -3.20 0.43 -7.46
CA PRO A 144 -4.57 0.65 -7.92
C PRO A 144 -5.24 -0.64 -8.40
N LEU A 145 -4.48 -1.57 -8.97
CA LEU A 145 -5.02 -2.83 -9.49
C LEU A 145 -5.44 -3.77 -8.36
N SER A 146 -4.58 -4.00 -7.37
CA SER A 146 -4.90 -4.85 -6.22
C SER A 146 -6.07 -4.30 -5.42
N ALA A 147 -6.12 -2.97 -5.18
CA ALA A 147 -7.23 -2.32 -4.49
C ALA A 147 -8.55 -2.52 -5.24
N THR A 148 -8.54 -2.25 -6.54
CA THR A 148 -9.73 -2.36 -7.40
C THR A 148 -10.20 -3.81 -7.51
N ILE A 149 -9.29 -4.75 -7.78
CA ILE A 149 -9.61 -6.18 -7.86
C ILE A 149 -10.25 -6.63 -6.54
N MET A 150 -9.66 -6.30 -5.40
CA MET A 150 -10.19 -6.75 -4.11
C MET A 150 -11.52 -6.10 -3.78
N ALA A 151 -11.71 -4.81 -4.08
CA ALA A 151 -12.99 -4.12 -3.91
C ALA A 151 -14.10 -4.74 -4.76
N GLU A 152 -13.75 -5.16 -5.99
CA GLU A 152 -14.70 -5.74 -6.95
C GLU A 152 -15.02 -7.22 -6.68
N TYR A 153 -14.11 -7.98 -6.08
CA TYR A 153 -14.35 -9.38 -5.68
C TYR A 153 -15.03 -9.53 -4.32
N ALA A 154 -14.87 -8.55 -3.43
CA ALA A 154 -15.35 -8.65 -2.05
C ALA A 154 -16.88 -8.49 -1.95
N ASN A 155 -17.49 -9.22 -1.01
CA ASN A 155 -18.89 -9.04 -0.66
C ASN A 155 -19.13 -7.73 0.10
N LYS A 156 -20.34 -7.17 0.01
CA LYS A 156 -20.74 -5.90 0.64
C LYS A 156 -20.45 -5.85 2.15
N ARG A 157 -20.67 -6.96 2.87
CA ARG A 157 -20.59 -7.04 4.33
C ARG A 157 -19.16 -6.94 4.87
N ARG A 158 -18.16 -7.51 4.16
CA ARG A 158 -16.76 -7.61 4.62
C ARG A 158 -15.76 -6.96 3.66
N ARG A 159 -16.23 -6.12 2.74
CA ARG A 159 -15.37 -5.53 1.70
C ARG A 159 -14.20 -4.76 2.28
N GLY A 160 -14.45 -3.90 3.25
CA GLY A 160 -13.39 -3.14 3.90
C GLY A 160 -12.35 -4.04 4.58
N ALA A 161 -12.79 -5.07 5.29
CA ALA A 161 -11.89 -6.02 5.94
C ALA A 161 -11.03 -6.79 4.93
N PHE A 162 -11.57 -7.15 3.76
CA PHE A 162 -10.82 -7.85 2.73
C PHE A 162 -9.78 -6.96 2.06
N ILE A 163 -10.13 -5.71 1.73
CA ILE A 163 -9.17 -4.74 1.19
C ILE A 163 -8.10 -4.43 2.26
N ALA A 164 -8.50 -4.25 3.52
CA ALA A 164 -7.58 -4.05 4.63
C ALA A 164 -6.63 -5.24 4.83
N ALA A 165 -7.11 -6.49 4.68
CA ALA A 165 -6.30 -7.70 4.81
C ALA A 165 -5.23 -7.79 3.71
N VAL A 166 -5.57 -7.43 2.47
CA VAL A 166 -4.61 -7.32 1.38
C VAL A 166 -3.53 -6.28 1.72
N PHE A 167 -3.93 -5.11 2.17
CA PHE A 167 -3.00 -4.05 2.52
C PHE A 167 -2.18 -4.36 3.78
N ALA A 168 -2.71 -5.14 4.73
CA ALA A 168 -2.00 -5.59 5.94
C ALA A 168 -0.77 -6.45 5.62
N MET A 169 -0.72 -7.10 4.45
CA MET A 169 0.46 -7.84 3.99
C MET A 169 1.68 -6.93 3.81
N GLN A 170 1.48 -5.62 3.66
CA GLN A 170 2.57 -4.63 3.73
C GLN A 170 3.32 -4.70 5.07
N GLY A 171 2.60 -4.87 6.18
CA GLY A 171 3.22 -5.03 7.50
C GLY A 171 4.09 -6.28 7.59
N PHE A 172 3.64 -7.39 6.99
CA PHE A 172 4.44 -8.63 6.93
C PHE A 172 5.64 -8.49 5.99
N GLY A 173 5.52 -7.78 4.87
CA GLY A 173 6.65 -7.47 3.99
C GLY A 173 7.72 -6.63 4.70
N ASN A 174 7.30 -5.62 5.44
CA ASN A 174 8.18 -4.79 6.26
C ASN A 174 8.89 -5.60 7.36
N LEU A 175 8.14 -6.50 8.03
CA LEU A 175 8.71 -7.43 9.01
C LEU A 175 9.74 -8.38 8.36
N ALA A 176 9.41 -8.94 7.21
CA ALA A 176 10.30 -9.83 6.47
C ALA A 176 11.59 -9.13 6.05
N ALA A 177 11.53 -7.86 5.62
CA ALA A 177 12.73 -7.08 5.30
C ALA A 177 13.67 -6.96 6.51
N GLY A 178 13.13 -6.71 7.70
CA GLY A 178 13.90 -6.70 8.94
C GLY A 178 14.51 -8.07 9.28
N ILE A 179 13.72 -9.14 9.21
CA ILE A 179 14.18 -10.51 9.51
C ILE A 179 15.25 -10.95 8.51
N VAL A 180 15.02 -10.77 7.23
CA VAL A 180 15.99 -11.15 6.17
C VAL A 180 17.28 -10.34 6.32
N GLY A 181 17.18 -9.02 6.52
CA GLY A 181 18.34 -8.18 6.79
C GLY A 181 19.15 -8.66 8.00
N MET A 182 18.49 -9.10 9.06
CA MET A 182 19.11 -9.65 10.28
C MET A 182 19.77 -11.01 10.00
N VAL A 183 19.06 -11.96 9.38
CA VAL A 183 19.54 -13.33 9.13
C VAL A 183 20.72 -13.32 8.16
N VAL A 184 20.61 -12.60 7.04
CA VAL A 184 21.69 -12.51 6.05
C VAL A 184 22.92 -11.83 6.66
N SER A 185 22.74 -10.71 7.38
CA SER A 185 23.89 -10.06 8.05
C SER A 185 24.51 -10.93 9.15
N ALA A 186 23.72 -11.77 9.84
CA ALA A 186 24.25 -12.69 10.85
C ALA A 186 25.09 -13.81 10.24
N ALA A 187 24.74 -14.29 9.04
CA ALA A 187 25.51 -15.30 8.33
C ALA A 187 26.93 -14.81 7.99
N PHE A 188 27.11 -13.50 7.77
CA PHE A 188 28.40 -12.88 7.43
C PHE A 188 29.06 -12.13 8.60
N GLN A 189 28.52 -12.20 9.83
CA GLN A 189 28.99 -11.38 10.97
C GLN A 189 30.44 -11.64 11.40
N HIS A 190 31.00 -12.80 11.07
CA HIS A 190 32.37 -13.20 11.38
C HIS A 190 33.35 -12.88 10.25
N SER A 191 32.86 -12.45 9.10
CA SER A 191 33.72 -12.05 7.99
C SER A 191 34.45 -10.75 8.29
N THR A 192 35.71 -10.69 7.89
CA THR A 192 36.56 -9.51 7.92
C THR A 192 36.74 -8.88 6.54
N ASP A 193 36.23 -9.55 5.47
CA ASP A 193 36.37 -9.05 4.10
C ASP A 193 35.26 -8.01 3.80
N PRO A 194 35.62 -6.77 3.46
CA PRO A 194 34.66 -5.75 3.00
C PRO A 194 33.86 -6.18 1.75
N ALA A 195 34.39 -7.11 0.94
CA ALA A 195 33.69 -7.63 -0.22
C ALA A 195 32.42 -8.41 0.15
N ASP A 196 32.36 -9.01 1.34
CA ASP A 196 31.18 -9.74 1.79
C ASP A 196 29.98 -8.83 2.06
N ALA A 197 30.20 -7.58 2.44
CA ALA A 197 29.13 -6.61 2.57
C ALA A 197 28.48 -6.28 1.21
N ASP A 198 29.22 -6.41 0.11
CA ASP A 198 28.68 -6.29 -1.25
C ASP A 198 27.71 -7.44 -1.59
N PHE A 199 27.98 -8.65 -1.13
CA PHE A 199 27.06 -9.79 -1.31
C PHE A 199 25.81 -9.64 -0.45
N VAL A 200 25.94 -9.19 0.79
CA VAL A 200 24.82 -9.09 1.75
C VAL A 200 23.70 -8.20 1.22
N TRP A 201 24.00 -6.96 0.79
CA TRP A 201 22.95 -6.08 0.29
C TRP A 201 22.30 -6.58 -1.00
N ARG A 202 23.06 -7.28 -1.86
CA ARG A 202 22.55 -7.89 -3.10
C ARG A 202 21.54 -8.99 -2.79
N ILE A 203 21.91 -9.92 -1.89
CA ILE A 203 21.04 -11.02 -1.45
C ILE A 203 19.76 -10.46 -0.83
N VAL A 204 19.87 -9.46 0.05
CA VAL A 204 18.70 -8.84 0.68
C VAL A 204 17.73 -8.29 -0.37
N LEU A 205 18.21 -7.58 -1.39
CA LEU A 205 17.33 -7.04 -2.44
C LEU A 205 16.74 -8.14 -3.34
N MET A 206 17.52 -9.15 -3.73
CA MET A 206 17.04 -10.22 -4.62
C MET A 206 15.97 -11.10 -3.95
N LEU A 207 16.04 -11.31 -2.64
CA LEU A 207 15.04 -12.10 -1.90
C LEU A 207 13.64 -11.49 -1.94
N GLY A 208 13.50 -10.19 -2.22
CA GLY A 208 12.21 -9.53 -2.46
C GLY A 208 11.43 -10.11 -3.64
N ALA A 209 12.12 -10.64 -4.66
CA ALA A 209 11.46 -11.26 -5.82
C ALA A 209 10.78 -12.60 -5.51
N VAL A 210 11.20 -13.32 -4.46
CA VAL A 210 10.76 -14.70 -4.18
C VAL A 210 9.24 -14.81 -3.98
N PRO A 211 8.59 -14.00 -3.12
CA PRO A 211 7.13 -14.09 -2.93
C PRO A 211 6.35 -13.78 -4.21
N ALA A 212 6.83 -12.82 -5.00
CA ALA A 212 6.22 -12.44 -6.26
C ALA A 212 6.30 -13.57 -7.29
N ILE A 213 7.45 -14.24 -7.43
CA ILE A 213 7.63 -15.40 -8.32
C ILE A 213 6.69 -16.54 -7.92
N LEU A 214 6.61 -16.87 -6.63
CA LEU A 214 5.77 -17.95 -6.12
C LEU A 214 4.28 -17.71 -6.42
N THR A 215 3.82 -16.46 -6.40
CA THR A 215 2.40 -16.15 -6.61
C THR A 215 2.03 -15.84 -8.05
N TYR A 216 2.99 -15.68 -8.96
CA TYR A 216 2.75 -15.33 -10.36
C TYR A 216 1.76 -16.28 -11.05
N TYR A 217 1.94 -17.58 -10.88
CA TYR A 217 1.07 -18.58 -11.50
C TYR A 217 -0.41 -18.45 -11.08
N TRP A 218 -0.67 -18.31 -9.78
CA TRP A 218 -2.04 -18.14 -9.26
C TRP A 218 -2.63 -16.78 -9.65
N ARG A 219 -1.80 -15.73 -9.70
CA ARG A 219 -2.23 -14.41 -10.16
C ARG A 219 -2.72 -14.45 -11.62
N MET A 220 -2.02 -15.18 -12.49
CA MET A 220 -2.43 -15.33 -13.88
C MET A 220 -3.67 -16.21 -14.08
N LYS A 221 -3.98 -17.09 -13.13
CA LYS A 221 -5.20 -17.92 -13.15
C LYS A 221 -6.46 -17.21 -12.67
N MET A 222 -6.36 -16.09 -11.96
CA MET A 222 -7.55 -15.35 -11.53
C MET A 222 -8.38 -14.93 -12.75
N PRO A 223 -9.73 -15.07 -12.72
CA PRO A 223 -10.58 -14.53 -13.77
C PRO A 223 -10.56 -12.99 -13.77
N GLU A 224 -11.13 -12.35 -14.79
CA GLU A 224 -11.37 -10.90 -14.75
C GLU A 224 -12.51 -10.59 -13.77
N THR A 225 -12.56 -9.38 -13.25
CA THR A 225 -13.60 -8.99 -12.29
C THR A 225 -14.96 -8.85 -12.99
N ALA A 226 -16.02 -9.35 -12.34
CA ALA A 226 -17.37 -9.27 -12.92
C ALA A 226 -17.84 -7.83 -13.13
N ARG A 227 -17.45 -6.92 -12.23
CA ARG A 227 -17.78 -5.49 -12.37
C ARG A 227 -17.14 -4.87 -13.59
N TYR A 228 -15.89 -5.22 -13.90
CA TYR A 228 -15.26 -4.79 -15.14
C TYR A 228 -15.98 -5.38 -16.35
N THR A 229 -16.21 -6.68 -16.36
CA THR A 229 -16.82 -7.38 -17.50
C THR A 229 -18.24 -6.88 -17.76
N ALA A 230 -19.03 -6.61 -16.70
CA ALA A 230 -20.40 -6.09 -16.83
C ALA A 230 -20.43 -4.60 -17.17
N LEU A 231 -19.77 -3.75 -16.36
CA LEU A 231 -19.98 -2.29 -16.41
C LEU A 231 -19.00 -1.55 -17.34
N VAL A 232 -17.82 -2.15 -17.63
CA VAL A 232 -16.80 -1.52 -18.48
C VAL A 232 -16.73 -2.20 -19.85
N ALA A 233 -16.60 -3.53 -19.88
CA ALA A 233 -16.58 -4.31 -21.12
C ALA A 233 -17.97 -4.54 -21.73
N MET A 234 -19.04 -4.19 -20.99
CA MET A 234 -20.45 -4.28 -21.43
C MET A 234 -20.88 -5.68 -21.90
N ASN A 235 -20.35 -6.73 -21.26
CA ASN A 235 -20.59 -8.13 -21.63
C ASN A 235 -21.29 -8.89 -20.50
N ALA A 236 -22.65 -8.85 -20.50
CA ALA A 236 -23.47 -9.53 -19.50
C ALA A 236 -23.28 -11.04 -19.50
N LYS A 237 -23.17 -11.65 -20.67
CA LYS A 237 -23.04 -13.11 -20.81
C LYS A 237 -21.75 -13.63 -20.19
N GLN A 238 -20.62 -12.97 -20.45
CA GLN A 238 -19.33 -13.36 -19.88
C GLN A 238 -19.33 -13.15 -18.36
N ALA A 239 -19.85 -12.00 -17.89
CA ALA A 239 -19.93 -11.70 -16.46
C ALA A 239 -20.79 -12.74 -15.70
N ALA A 240 -21.95 -13.10 -16.24
CA ALA A 240 -22.82 -14.13 -15.66
C ALA A 240 -22.16 -15.51 -15.68
N THR A 241 -21.48 -15.90 -16.78
CA THR A 241 -20.78 -17.18 -16.88
C THR A 241 -19.64 -17.30 -15.88
N ASP A 242 -18.77 -16.28 -15.81
CA ASP A 242 -17.62 -16.28 -14.90
C ASP A 242 -18.08 -16.34 -13.44
N MET A 243 -19.14 -15.59 -13.07
CA MET A 243 -19.65 -15.57 -11.71
C MET A 243 -20.46 -16.81 -11.35
N SER A 244 -21.21 -17.39 -12.28
CA SER A 244 -21.87 -18.67 -12.06
C SER A 244 -20.85 -19.77 -11.72
N GLY A 245 -19.68 -19.76 -12.36
CA GLY A 245 -18.58 -20.69 -12.05
C GLY A 245 -17.91 -20.42 -10.70
N VAL A 246 -17.78 -19.16 -10.28
CA VAL A 246 -17.16 -18.77 -9.00
C VAL A 246 -18.12 -19.02 -7.83
N LEU A 247 -19.40 -18.65 -7.97
CA LEU A 247 -20.39 -18.72 -6.90
C LEU A 247 -21.14 -20.06 -6.85
N ASN A 248 -21.01 -20.91 -7.89
CA ASN A 248 -21.78 -22.14 -8.08
C ASN A 248 -23.31 -21.93 -8.08
N VAL A 249 -23.76 -20.79 -8.61
CA VAL A 249 -25.17 -20.42 -8.72
C VAL A 249 -25.46 -19.99 -10.17
N PRO A 250 -26.53 -20.46 -10.83
CA PRO A 250 -26.90 -19.99 -12.14
C PRO A 250 -27.32 -18.52 -12.09
N ILE A 251 -26.75 -17.69 -12.96
CA ILE A 251 -27.04 -16.25 -13.05
C ILE A 251 -27.44 -15.95 -14.50
N ASP A 252 -28.63 -15.36 -14.67
CA ASP A 252 -29.10 -14.95 -15.98
C ASP A 252 -28.46 -13.62 -16.42
N PRO A 253 -28.01 -13.50 -17.67
CA PRO A 253 -27.40 -12.29 -18.18
C PRO A 253 -28.44 -11.19 -18.45
N GLU A 254 -28.19 -9.97 -17.97
CA GLU A 254 -29.05 -8.79 -18.11
C GLU A 254 -28.42 -7.77 -19.09
N GLN A 255 -28.36 -8.09 -20.39
CA GLN A 255 -27.65 -7.27 -21.37
C GLN A 255 -28.32 -5.90 -21.60
N GLU A 256 -29.65 -5.84 -21.59
CA GLU A 256 -30.39 -4.57 -21.79
C GLU A 256 -30.11 -3.58 -20.66
N ALA A 257 -30.18 -4.04 -19.42
CA ALA A 257 -29.88 -3.23 -18.24
C ALA A 257 -28.44 -2.71 -18.23
N ILE A 258 -27.47 -3.53 -18.69
CA ILE A 258 -26.07 -3.13 -18.85
C ILE A 258 -25.91 -2.04 -19.90
N ASN A 259 -26.63 -2.15 -21.04
CA ASN A 259 -26.57 -1.15 -22.10
C ASN A 259 -27.16 0.20 -21.65
N GLU A 260 -28.26 0.19 -20.89
CA GLU A 260 -28.86 1.39 -20.30
C GLU A 260 -27.88 2.09 -19.34
N LEU A 261 -27.28 1.36 -18.40
CA LEU A 261 -26.27 1.89 -17.48
C LEU A 261 -25.05 2.46 -18.22
N GLY A 262 -24.61 1.78 -19.26
CA GLY A 262 -23.48 2.22 -20.07
C GLY A 262 -23.74 3.55 -20.76
N ALA A 263 -24.96 3.81 -21.22
CA ALA A 263 -25.32 5.08 -21.86
C ALA A 263 -25.31 6.26 -20.87
N GLU A 264 -25.76 6.06 -19.63
CA GLU A 264 -25.84 7.11 -18.62
C GLU A 264 -24.49 7.51 -18.01
N HIS A 265 -23.53 6.60 -17.95
CA HIS A 265 -22.28 6.77 -17.20
C HIS A 265 -21.03 6.89 -18.09
N GLN A 266 -21.17 7.33 -19.35
CA GLN A 266 -20.05 7.48 -20.29
C GLN A 266 -19.30 8.81 -20.17
N TYR A 267 -18.90 9.21 -18.96
CA TYR A 267 -18.07 10.41 -18.79
C TYR A 267 -16.60 10.06 -18.47
N GLY A 268 -15.68 10.90 -18.93
CA GLY A 268 -14.24 10.76 -18.69
C GLY A 268 -13.78 11.50 -17.42
N LEU A 269 -12.55 11.22 -16.97
CA LEU A 269 -11.95 11.80 -15.76
C LEU A 269 -11.94 13.35 -15.78
N LEU A 270 -11.71 13.97 -16.95
CA LEU A 270 -11.64 15.43 -17.10
C LEU A 270 -12.98 16.06 -17.53
N SER A 271 -14.07 15.30 -17.56
CA SER A 271 -15.38 15.82 -17.91
C SER A 271 -15.94 16.69 -16.78
N VAL A 272 -16.75 17.68 -17.14
CA VAL A 272 -17.45 18.53 -16.16
C VAL A 272 -18.36 17.70 -15.25
N GLU A 273 -18.98 16.66 -15.81
CA GLU A 273 -19.85 15.73 -15.08
C GLU A 273 -19.09 15.01 -13.97
N PHE A 274 -17.90 14.45 -14.28
CA PHE A 274 -17.05 13.80 -13.28
C PHE A 274 -16.62 14.79 -12.20
N LEU A 275 -16.13 15.96 -12.59
CA LEU A 275 -15.69 16.98 -11.65
C LEU A 275 -16.79 17.42 -10.71
N ARG A 276 -18.03 17.55 -11.21
CA ARG A 276 -19.18 17.93 -10.40
C ARG A 276 -19.58 16.83 -9.41
N ARG A 277 -19.57 15.56 -9.82
CA ARG A 277 -20.00 14.42 -8.98
C ARG A 277 -18.91 13.91 -8.05
N HIS A 278 -17.68 13.81 -8.53
CA HIS A 278 -16.58 13.12 -7.84
C HIS A 278 -15.33 13.97 -7.63
N GLY A 279 -15.26 15.20 -8.16
CA GLY A 279 -14.05 16.03 -8.11
C GLY A 279 -13.60 16.34 -6.69
N ILE A 280 -14.52 16.70 -5.79
CA ILE A 280 -14.19 16.96 -4.38
C ILE A 280 -13.69 15.70 -3.65
N HIS A 281 -14.25 14.54 -3.97
CA HIS A 281 -13.83 13.27 -3.39
C HIS A 281 -12.43 12.87 -3.88
N LEU A 282 -12.13 13.10 -5.17
CA LEU A 282 -10.80 12.87 -5.73
C LEU A 282 -9.76 13.80 -5.10
N LEU A 283 -10.08 15.08 -4.96
CA LEU A 283 -9.21 16.03 -4.26
C LEU A 283 -8.96 15.60 -2.82
N ALA A 284 -10.01 15.26 -2.08
CA ALA A 284 -9.91 14.87 -0.68
C ALA A 284 -9.08 13.59 -0.50
N THR A 285 -9.32 12.53 -1.29
CA THR A 285 -8.53 11.29 -1.24
C THR A 285 -7.05 11.56 -1.59
N THR A 286 -6.81 12.39 -2.58
CA THR A 286 -5.46 12.79 -3.04
C THR A 286 -4.70 13.51 -1.93
N VAL A 287 -5.31 14.52 -1.29
CA VAL A 287 -4.68 15.29 -0.22
C VAL A 287 -4.48 14.44 1.04
N CYS A 288 -5.46 13.61 1.42
CA CYS A 288 -5.31 12.70 2.56
C CYS A 288 -4.12 11.75 2.38
N TRP A 289 -3.97 11.17 1.20
CA TRP A 289 -2.86 10.24 0.94
C TRP A 289 -1.52 10.96 0.86
N LEU A 290 -1.45 12.12 0.21
CA LEU A 290 -0.25 12.95 0.15
C LEU A 290 0.26 13.32 1.56
N THR A 291 -0.61 13.84 2.41
CA THR A 291 -0.24 14.29 3.75
C THR A 291 0.14 13.13 4.68
N LEU A 292 -0.54 11.99 4.56
CA LEU A 292 -0.18 10.77 5.25
C LEU A 292 1.23 10.31 4.86
N ASP A 293 1.49 10.17 3.55
CA ASP A 293 2.75 9.61 3.07
C ASP A 293 3.96 10.51 3.40
N ILE A 294 3.78 11.83 3.46
CA ILE A 294 4.81 12.74 4.00
C ILE A 294 5.23 12.28 5.39
N THR A 295 4.29 12.09 6.31
CA THR A 295 4.58 11.70 7.69
C THR A 295 5.08 10.25 7.77
N PHE A 296 4.36 9.32 7.16
CA PHE A 296 4.63 7.88 7.25
C PHE A 296 6.00 7.50 6.69
N TYR A 297 6.34 7.97 5.47
CA TYR A 297 7.63 7.64 4.85
C TYR A 297 8.79 8.38 5.49
N THR A 298 8.61 9.62 5.95
CA THR A 298 9.65 10.33 6.71
C THR A 298 10.05 9.55 7.95
N LEU A 299 9.08 9.12 8.76
CA LEU A 299 9.37 8.37 9.97
C LEU A 299 9.88 6.96 9.66
N ASN A 300 9.31 6.25 8.71
CA ASN A 300 9.65 4.86 8.43
C ASN A 300 11.05 4.70 7.79
N LEU A 301 11.34 5.43 6.71
CA LEU A 301 12.60 5.29 5.98
C LEU A 301 13.81 5.79 6.78
N PHE A 302 13.61 6.75 7.65
CA PHE A 302 14.68 7.34 8.46
C PHE A 302 14.66 6.94 9.93
N MET A 303 13.89 5.92 10.28
CA MET A 303 13.85 5.35 11.62
C MET A 303 15.25 5.08 12.16
N ASN A 304 16.12 4.47 11.36
CA ASN A 304 17.49 4.15 11.75
C ASN A 304 18.31 5.40 12.08
N ASP A 305 18.19 6.45 11.26
CA ASP A 305 18.88 7.73 11.50
C ASP A 305 18.37 8.42 12.78
N ILE A 306 17.05 8.39 13.00
CA ILE A 306 16.41 8.99 14.19
C ILE A 306 16.90 8.30 15.46
N PHE A 307 16.86 6.99 15.53
CA PHE A 307 17.21 6.25 16.74
C PHE A 307 18.71 6.18 16.99
N THR A 308 19.55 6.22 15.95
CA THR A 308 21.01 6.20 16.09
C THR A 308 21.57 7.58 16.40
N HIS A 309 21.18 8.60 15.63
CA HIS A 309 21.85 9.89 15.64
C HIS A 309 21.12 10.95 16.46
N LYS A 310 19.80 10.79 16.67
CA LYS A 310 19.01 11.76 17.43
C LYS A 310 18.75 11.31 18.86
N ILE A 311 18.33 10.07 19.05
CA ILE A 311 17.93 9.56 20.37
C ILE A 311 19.08 8.83 21.07
N HIS A 312 20.13 8.45 20.31
CA HIS A 312 21.26 7.68 20.84
C HIS A 312 20.83 6.42 21.59
N LEU A 313 19.72 5.79 21.15
CA LEU A 313 19.23 4.53 21.69
C LEU A 313 20.17 3.39 21.30
N LEU A 314 20.66 3.44 20.07
CA LEU A 314 21.71 2.56 19.57
C LEU A 314 23.04 3.29 19.79
N SER A 315 24.00 2.63 20.43
CA SER A 315 25.34 3.19 20.67
C SER A 315 25.90 3.77 19.37
N HIS A 316 26.57 4.94 19.48
CA HIS A 316 27.24 5.53 18.32
C HIS A 316 28.10 4.47 17.64
N PRO A 317 28.00 4.29 16.32
CA PRO A 317 28.89 3.40 15.62
C PRO A 317 30.31 3.96 15.78
N HIS A 318 31.14 3.29 16.59
CA HIS A 318 32.57 3.53 16.52
C HIS A 318 33.01 3.20 15.09
N VAL A 319 33.95 3.96 14.54
CA VAL A 319 34.51 3.73 13.18
C VAL A 319 35.03 2.30 13.01
N THR A 320 35.24 1.58 14.09
CA THR A 320 35.68 0.18 14.17
C THR A 320 34.54 -0.86 14.27
N ASP A 321 33.26 -0.44 14.34
CA ASP A 321 32.14 -1.39 14.46
C ASP A 321 31.94 -2.18 13.14
N ASN A 322 31.87 -3.50 13.28
CA ASN A 322 31.58 -4.39 12.16
C ASN A 322 30.23 -4.01 11.51
N PRO A 323 30.17 -3.72 10.17
CA PRO A 323 28.97 -3.26 9.49
C PRO A 323 27.79 -4.24 9.62
N PHE A 324 28.06 -5.54 9.69
CA PHE A 324 27.04 -6.56 9.85
C PHE A 324 26.38 -6.48 11.24
N LYS A 325 27.16 -6.31 12.31
CA LYS A 325 26.62 -6.15 13.69
C LYS A 325 25.77 -4.88 13.80
N ARG A 326 26.16 -3.80 13.11
CA ARG A 326 25.38 -2.57 13.04
C ARG A 326 24.04 -2.83 12.33
N THR A 327 24.05 -3.47 11.17
CA THR A 327 22.84 -3.81 10.42
C THR A 327 21.90 -4.72 11.23
N ILE A 328 22.44 -5.71 11.96
CA ILE A 328 21.65 -6.57 12.84
C ILE A 328 20.95 -5.76 13.94
N ARG A 329 21.65 -4.80 14.57
CA ARG A 329 21.05 -3.94 15.62
C ARG A 329 19.92 -3.07 15.06
N LEU A 330 20.13 -2.48 13.88
CA LEU A 330 19.11 -1.68 13.18
C LEU A 330 17.91 -2.54 12.78
N ALA A 331 18.14 -3.73 12.22
CA ALA A 331 17.10 -4.66 11.85
C ALA A 331 16.27 -5.15 13.04
N LYS A 332 16.90 -5.38 14.21
CA LYS A 332 16.19 -5.71 15.45
C LYS A 332 15.24 -4.61 15.89
N LEU A 333 15.68 -3.35 15.87
CA LEU A 333 14.84 -2.20 16.21
C LEU A 333 13.65 -2.08 15.24
N HIS A 334 13.93 -2.14 13.94
CA HIS A 334 12.91 -2.10 12.90
C HIS A 334 11.86 -3.21 13.07
N THR A 335 12.33 -4.44 13.31
CA THR A 335 11.47 -5.60 13.57
C THR A 335 10.62 -5.40 14.83
N ALA A 336 11.18 -4.88 15.91
CA ALA A 336 10.45 -4.64 17.15
C ALA A 336 9.33 -3.60 16.97
N ILE A 337 9.63 -2.47 16.31
CA ILE A 337 8.62 -1.43 16.03
C ILE A 337 7.53 -1.97 15.09
N THR A 338 7.91 -2.76 14.08
CA THR A 338 6.94 -3.38 13.17
C THR A 338 6.03 -4.37 13.90
N LEU A 339 6.57 -5.23 14.76
CA LEU A 339 5.79 -6.21 15.53
C LEU A 339 4.87 -5.56 16.57
N CYS A 340 5.35 -4.53 17.27
CA CYS A 340 4.60 -3.92 18.38
C CYS A 340 3.69 -2.77 17.94
N GLY A 341 4.00 -2.09 16.84
CA GLY A 341 3.23 -0.95 16.33
C GLY A 341 2.51 -1.26 15.02
N THR A 342 3.27 -1.51 13.96
CA THR A 342 2.73 -1.60 12.59
C THR A 342 1.73 -2.74 12.41
N LEU A 343 2.11 -3.97 12.72
CA LEU A 343 1.25 -5.15 12.53
C LEU A 343 -0.02 -5.12 13.37
N PRO A 344 0.01 -4.84 14.68
CA PRO A 344 -1.21 -4.71 15.46
C PRO A 344 -2.17 -3.67 14.88
N GLY A 345 -1.68 -2.52 14.41
CA GLY A 345 -2.51 -1.49 13.77
C GLY A 345 -3.28 -2.03 12.56
N TYR A 346 -2.64 -2.79 11.70
CA TYR A 346 -3.31 -3.46 10.57
C TYR A 346 -4.38 -4.46 11.02
N PHE A 347 -4.09 -5.31 12.01
CA PHE A 347 -5.08 -6.28 12.52
C PHE A 347 -6.31 -5.58 13.11
N PHE A 348 -6.10 -4.46 13.82
CA PHE A 348 -7.22 -3.67 14.32
C PHE A 348 -8.05 -3.07 13.17
N THR A 349 -7.42 -2.60 12.09
CA THR A 349 -8.19 -2.12 10.93
C THR A 349 -8.99 -3.25 10.30
N VAL A 350 -8.39 -4.40 10.04
CA VAL A 350 -9.11 -5.57 9.48
C VAL A 350 -10.32 -5.96 10.35
N ALA A 351 -10.17 -5.94 11.67
CA ALA A 351 -11.24 -6.32 12.59
C ALA A 351 -12.37 -5.29 12.70
N PHE A 352 -12.06 -3.99 12.58
CA PHE A 352 -12.99 -2.93 12.93
C PHE A 352 -13.46 -2.05 11.77
N VAL A 353 -12.85 -2.10 10.59
CA VAL A 353 -13.17 -1.19 9.48
C VAL A 353 -14.63 -1.32 9.01
N ASP A 354 -15.18 -2.53 8.98
CA ASP A 354 -16.59 -2.76 8.62
C ASP A 354 -17.56 -2.52 9.78
N ARG A 355 -17.04 -2.43 11.03
CA ARG A 355 -17.86 -2.14 12.23
C ARG A 355 -17.92 -0.65 12.53
N ILE A 356 -16.78 0.04 12.50
CA ILE A 356 -16.65 1.47 12.83
C ILE A 356 -16.96 2.34 11.61
N GLY A 357 -16.39 2.00 10.45
CA GLY A 357 -16.46 2.78 9.21
C GLY A 357 -15.09 3.35 8.83
N ARG A 358 -14.91 3.63 7.52
CA ARG A 358 -13.61 4.04 6.94
C ARG A 358 -13.24 5.45 7.37
N VAL A 359 -14.18 6.38 7.24
CA VAL A 359 -13.98 7.80 7.57
C VAL A 359 -13.68 7.97 9.06
N ARG A 360 -14.44 7.29 9.94
CA ARG A 360 -14.23 7.37 11.39
C ARG A 360 -12.86 6.85 11.82
N ILE A 361 -12.41 5.71 11.25
CA ILE A 361 -11.08 5.16 11.52
C ILE A 361 -9.98 6.10 11.01
N GLN A 362 -10.17 6.71 9.84
CA GLN A 362 -9.22 7.67 9.29
C GLN A 362 -9.08 8.92 10.17
N LEU A 363 -10.20 9.46 10.65
CA LEU A 363 -10.21 10.60 11.59
C LEU A 363 -9.49 10.24 12.89
N LEU A 364 -9.82 9.09 13.48
CA LEU A 364 -9.16 8.59 14.69
C LEU A 364 -7.64 8.48 14.49
N GLY A 365 -7.21 7.86 13.38
CA GLY A 365 -5.81 7.66 13.07
C GLY A 365 -5.05 8.97 12.91
N PHE A 366 -5.55 9.90 12.08
CA PHE A 366 -4.90 11.22 11.93
C PHE A 366 -4.84 12.00 13.25
N THR A 367 -5.90 11.96 14.06
CA THR A 367 -5.92 12.61 15.38
C THR A 367 -4.83 12.04 16.28
N MET A 368 -4.78 10.72 16.43
CA MET A 368 -3.81 10.07 17.32
C MET A 368 -2.38 10.21 16.81
N MET A 369 -2.14 10.10 15.50
CA MET A 369 -0.83 10.41 14.90
C MET A 369 -0.39 11.85 15.22
N SER A 370 -1.30 12.82 15.09
CA SER A 370 -1.00 14.22 15.41
C SER A 370 -0.59 14.38 16.87
N ILE A 371 -1.32 13.73 17.80
CA ILE A 371 -1.01 13.77 19.23
C ILE A 371 0.37 13.18 19.51
N PHE A 372 0.67 11.97 19.03
CA PHE A 372 1.94 11.32 19.32
C PHE A 372 3.13 12.05 18.68
N VAL A 373 3.01 12.49 17.41
CA VAL A 373 4.07 13.27 16.76
C VAL A 373 4.25 14.63 17.44
N LEU A 374 3.15 15.24 17.90
CA LEU A 374 3.22 16.49 18.69
C LEU A 374 3.95 16.27 20.02
N CYS A 375 3.68 15.19 20.73
CA CYS A 375 4.41 14.84 21.96
C CYS A 375 5.90 14.63 21.68
N LEU A 376 6.25 13.92 20.60
CA LEU A 376 7.63 13.74 20.18
C LEU A 376 8.31 15.07 19.83
N ALA A 377 7.58 16.04 19.26
CA ALA A 377 8.08 17.36 18.90
C ALA A 377 8.16 18.33 20.09
N ALA A 378 7.18 18.30 21.00
CA ALA A 378 7.05 19.26 22.10
C ALA A 378 8.10 19.02 23.19
N ILE A 379 8.40 17.75 23.51
CA ILE A 379 9.37 17.41 24.55
C ILE A 379 10.80 17.67 24.04
N PRO A 380 11.65 18.39 24.79
CA PRO A 380 13.04 18.67 24.41
C PRO A 380 13.85 17.39 24.16
N TYR A 381 14.77 17.43 23.18
CA TYR A 381 15.59 16.27 22.82
C TYR A 381 16.46 15.77 23.99
N ASP A 382 17.00 16.67 24.80
CA ASP A 382 17.84 16.31 25.94
C ASP A 382 17.11 15.36 26.89
N HIS A 383 15.81 15.57 27.09
CA HIS A 383 14.96 14.66 27.86
C HIS A 383 14.89 13.26 27.26
N TRP A 384 14.80 13.14 25.94
CA TRP A 384 14.75 11.84 25.27
C TRP A 384 16.08 11.09 25.22
N THR A 385 17.21 11.76 25.49
CA THR A 385 18.55 11.14 25.55
C THR A 385 18.87 10.54 26.90
N GLU A 386 18.13 10.87 27.96
CA GLU A 386 18.27 10.28 29.28
C GLU A 386 17.88 8.77 29.28
N LYS A 387 18.59 7.97 30.08
CA LYS A 387 18.42 6.49 30.10
C LYS A 387 16.99 6.04 30.34
N GLY A 388 16.21 6.77 31.15
CA GLY A 388 14.84 6.40 31.52
C GLY A 388 13.78 6.74 30.43
N THR A 389 14.04 7.74 29.59
CA THR A 389 13.05 8.30 28.67
C THR A 389 13.16 7.77 27.24
N LYS A 390 14.28 7.16 26.86
CA LYS A 390 14.49 6.55 25.53
C LYS A 390 13.44 5.51 25.18
N CYS A 391 13.03 4.67 26.13
CA CYS A 391 11.96 3.70 25.94
C CYS A 391 10.62 4.41 25.69
N GLY A 392 10.34 5.52 26.39
CA GLY A 392 9.14 6.33 26.17
C GLY A 392 9.06 6.89 24.75
N PHE A 393 10.18 7.37 24.21
CA PHE A 393 10.28 7.79 22.81
C PHE A 393 9.94 6.64 21.86
N ALA A 394 10.54 5.46 22.06
CA ALA A 394 10.30 4.29 21.21
C ALA A 394 8.84 3.83 21.26
N VAL A 395 8.19 3.88 22.43
CA VAL A 395 6.77 3.55 22.60
C VAL A 395 5.88 4.55 21.85
N MET A 396 6.09 5.87 22.03
CA MET A 396 5.31 6.88 21.31
C MET A 396 5.51 6.80 19.80
N TYR A 397 6.74 6.52 19.38
CA TYR A 397 7.07 6.29 17.98
C TYR A 397 6.33 5.05 17.42
N GLY A 398 6.32 3.95 18.15
CA GLY A 398 5.56 2.74 17.80
C GLY A 398 4.06 2.96 17.77
N LEU A 399 3.52 3.75 18.72
CA LEU A 399 2.10 4.15 18.74
C LEU A 399 1.72 5.03 17.54
N THR A 400 2.64 5.88 17.06
CA THR A 400 2.41 6.63 15.81
C THR A 400 2.19 5.67 14.64
N PHE A 401 2.99 4.59 14.51
CA PHE A 401 2.79 3.57 13.49
C PHE A 401 1.54 2.72 13.72
N PHE A 402 1.21 2.41 14.97
CA PHE A 402 -0.03 1.70 15.28
C PHE A 402 -1.24 2.48 14.75
N PHE A 403 -1.36 3.76 15.09
CA PHE A 403 -2.49 4.58 14.65
C PHE A 403 -2.40 5.03 13.19
N ALA A 404 -1.24 5.06 12.58
CA ALA A 404 -1.11 5.19 11.13
C ALA A 404 -1.80 4.02 10.43
N ASN A 405 -1.57 2.79 10.89
CA ASN A 405 -2.09 1.56 10.27
C ASN A 405 -3.49 1.19 10.76
N PHE A 406 -3.84 1.49 12.02
CA PHE A 406 -5.24 1.54 12.49
C PHE A 406 -5.86 2.90 12.17
N GLY A 407 -5.68 3.37 10.95
CA GLY A 407 -6.07 4.72 10.56
C GLY A 407 -5.79 4.98 9.08
N PRO A 408 -5.23 6.16 8.80
CA PRO A 408 -5.15 6.67 7.44
C PRO A 408 -4.32 5.81 6.49
N ASN A 409 -3.26 5.12 6.93
CA ASN A 409 -2.45 4.31 6.03
C ASN A 409 -3.27 3.21 5.33
N THR A 410 -4.21 2.59 6.04
CA THR A 410 -5.10 1.57 5.45
C THR A 410 -6.32 2.20 4.79
N THR A 411 -6.92 3.24 5.39
CA THR A 411 -8.18 3.80 4.88
C THR A 411 -7.99 4.66 3.63
N THR A 412 -6.86 5.35 3.45
CA THR A 412 -6.54 6.05 2.19
C THR A 412 -6.38 5.10 1.00
N PHE A 413 -6.08 3.83 1.26
CA PHE A 413 -6.08 2.79 0.25
C PHE A 413 -7.49 2.23 -0.02
N ILE A 414 -8.33 2.06 1.03
CA ILE A 414 -9.66 1.48 0.92
C ILE A 414 -10.64 2.45 0.25
N ILE A 415 -10.68 3.70 0.73
CA ILE A 415 -11.71 4.67 0.33
C ILE A 415 -11.74 4.90 -1.18
N PRO A 416 -10.64 5.23 -1.89
CA PRO A 416 -10.69 5.45 -3.32
C PRO A 416 -11.04 4.19 -4.13
N ALA A 417 -10.84 2.99 -3.59
CA ALA A 417 -11.28 1.75 -4.21
C ALA A 417 -12.80 1.53 -4.10
N GLU A 418 -13.49 2.23 -3.18
CA GLU A 418 -14.91 2.06 -2.93
C GLU A 418 -15.80 3.20 -3.47
N ILE A 419 -15.29 4.43 -3.61
CA ILE A 419 -16.12 5.62 -3.87
C ILE A 419 -16.15 6.08 -5.34
N PHE A 420 -15.33 5.51 -6.20
CA PHE A 420 -15.27 5.90 -7.61
C PHE A 420 -15.96 4.89 -8.53
N PRO A 421 -16.55 5.35 -9.65
CA PRO A 421 -17.26 4.50 -10.61
C PRO A 421 -16.34 3.45 -11.23
N ALA A 422 -16.90 2.29 -11.59
CA ALA A 422 -16.16 1.13 -12.07
C ALA A 422 -15.21 1.45 -13.25
N ARG A 423 -15.62 2.35 -14.17
CA ARG A 423 -14.84 2.76 -15.34
C ARG A 423 -13.62 3.61 -15.04
N LEU A 424 -13.58 4.29 -13.90
CA LEU A 424 -12.53 5.23 -13.49
C LEU A 424 -11.91 4.87 -12.14
N ARG A 425 -12.30 3.75 -11.55
CA ARG A 425 -11.91 3.36 -10.18
C ARG A 425 -10.42 3.18 -10.04
N SER A 426 -9.79 2.40 -10.92
CA SER A 426 -8.35 2.17 -10.89
C SER A 426 -7.58 3.45 -11.25
N THR A 427 -8.09 4.26 -12.18
CA THR A 427 -7.51 5.56 -12.54
C THR A 427 -7.54 6.53 -11.36
N CYS A 428 -8.69 6.72 -10.71
CA CYS A 428 -8.83 7.62 -9.57
C CYS A 428 -7.98 7.16 -8.38
N HIS A 429 -7.97 5.84 -8.11
CA HIS A 429 -7.10 5.26 -7.09
C HIS A 429 -5.62 5.50 -7.42
N GLY A 430 -5.22 5.32 -8.68
CA GLY A 430 -3.87 5.59 -9.16
C GLY A 430 -3.48 7.05 -9.01
N VAL A 431 -4.39 7.99 -9.31
CA VAL A 431 -4.14 9.43 -9.09
C VAL A 431 -3.93 9.72 -7.60
N ALA A 432 -4.84 9.27 -6.73
CA ALA A 432 -4.71 9.49 -5.29
C ALA A 432 -3.39 8.89 -4.73
N GLY A 433 -3.05 7.66 -5.13
CA GLY A 433 -1.81 7.01 -4.73
C GLY A 433 -0.54 7.67 -5.29
N ALA A 434 -0.57 8.17 -6.53
CA ALA A 434 0.56 8.90 -7.13
C ALA A 434 0.91 10.16 -6.31
N PHE A 435 -0.09 10.90 -5.87
CA PHE A 435 0.11 12.04 -4.97
C PHE A 435 0.61 11.59 -3.60
N GLY A 436 0.17 10.44 -3.08
CA GLY A 436 0.79 9.82 -1.90
C GLY A 436 2.29 9.62 -2.10
N LYS A 437 2.72 9.05 -3.23
CA LYS A 437 4.16 8.86 -3.50
C LYS A 437 4.92 10.18 -3.70
N ILE A 438 4.28 11.21 -4.25
CA ILE A 438 4.84 12.57 -4.24
C ILE A 438 5.04 13.06 -2.80
N GLY A 439 4.08 12.82 -1.91
CA GLY A 439 4.22 13.09 -0.48
C GLY A 439 5.39 12.33 0.15
N ALA A 440 5.53 11.04 -0.13
CA ALA A 440 6.66 10.24 0.34
C ALA A 440 8.02 10.80 -0.13
N ILE A 441 8.13 11.20 -1.41
CA ILE A 441 9.32 11.84 -1.96
C ILE A 441 9.60 13.15 -1.23
N ALA A 442 8.60 14.00 -1.04
CA ALA A 442 8.74 15.24 -0.29
C ALA A 442 9.24 15.00 1.14
N GLY A 443 8.73 13.96 1.82
CA GLY A 443 9.20 13.51 3.13
C GLY A 443 10.67 13.12 3.14
N VAL A 444 11.12 12.34 2.15
CA VAL A 444 12.53 11.94 1.99
C VAL A 444 13.44 13.15 1.84
N PHE A 445 13.09 14.08 0.95
CA PHE A 445 13.89 15.28 0.74
C PHE A 445 13.87 16.19 1.97
N SER A 446 12.71 16.40 2.59
CA SER A 446 12.60 17.21 3.80
C SER A 446 13.53 16.68 4.90
N PHE A 447 13.54 15.38 5.17
CA PHE A 447 14.41 14.79 6.18
C PHE A 447 15.90 14.96 5.86
N ARG A 448 16.30 14.65 4.61
CA ARG A 448 17.73 14.65 4.21
C ARG A 448 18.35 16.04 4.11
N TYR A 449 17.56 17.06 3.80
CA TYR A 449 18.05 18.43 3.67
C TYR A 449 17.77 19.30 4.90
N THR A 450 16.99 18.82 5.89
CA THR A 450 16.82 19.48 7.16
C THR A 450 18.10 19.30 8.01
N GLU A 451 18.66 20.42 8.46
CA GLU A 451 19.79 20.41 9.40
C GLU A 451 19.34 19.83 10.74
N GLU A 452 20.31 19.28 11.48
CA GLU A 452 20.02 18.63 12.76
C GLU A 452 19.30 19.52 13.76
N THR A 453 19.59 20.81 13.75
CA THR A 453 18.97 21.83 14.60
C THR A 453 17.47 22.00 14.33
N TYR A 454 17.02 21.78 13.09
CA TYR A 454 15.61 21.98 12.68
C TYR A 454 14.76 20.71 12.70
N TYR A 455 15.28 19.59 13.18
CA TYR A 455 14.53 18.33 13.22
C TYR A 455 13.22 18.45 14.01
N ARG A 456 13.23 19.19 15.12
CA ARG A 456 12.03 19.47 15.92
C ARG A 456 10.97 20.24 15.11
N SER A 457 11.40 21.25 14.35
CA SER A 457 10.52 22.01 13.45
C SER A 457 9.92 21.14 12.37
N MET A 458 10.68 20.16 11.86
CA MET A 458 10.17 19.17 10.91
C MET A 458 9.05 18.33 11.53
N LEU A 459 9.19 17.85 12.77
CA LEU A 459 8.12 17.11 13.46
C LEU A 459 6.85 17.97 13.61
N PHE A 460 6.94 19.25 13.91
CA PHE A 460 5.79 20.16 13.93
C PHE A 460 5.16 20.29 12.54
N ALA A 461 5.95 20.34 11.47
CA ALA A 461 5.43 20.35 10.11
C ALA A 461 4.67 19.05 9.77
N LEU A 462 5.16 17.89 10.24
CA LEU A 462 4.44 16.62 10.10
C LEU A 462 3.08 16.62 10.84
N VAL A 463 3.02 17.25 12.02
CA VAL A 463 1.72 17.46 12.71
C VAL A 463 0.80 18.30 11.84
N GLY A 464 1.28 19.37 11.24
CA GLY A 464 0.51 20.20 10.32
C GLY A 464 -0.04 19.39 9.12
N CYS A 465 0.79 18.54 8.53
CA CYS A 465 0.36 17.63 7.46
C CYS A 465 -0.77 16.69 7.93
N ASN A 466 -0.64 16.08 9.10
CA ASN A 466 -1.68 15.20 9.64
C ASN A 466 -2.99 15.95 9.90
N VAL A 467 -2.94 17.19 10.39
CA VAL A 467 -4.13 18.04 10.59
C VAL A 467 -4.80 18.37 9.26
N VAL A 468 -4.05 18.66 8.19
CA VAL A 468 -4.61 18.86 6.86
C VAL A 468 -5.31 17.58 6.37
N GLY A 469 -4.70 16.41 6.55
CA GLY A 469 -5.31 15.12 6.24
C GLY A 469 -6.60 14.87 7.03
N LEU A 470 -6.61 15.24 8.32
CA LEU A 470 -7.80 15.17 9.19
C LEU A 470 -8.94 16.00 8.62
N VAL A 471 -8.68 17.27 8.27
CA VAL A 471 -9.70 18.19 7.74
C VAL A 471 -10.23 17.69 6.40
N CYS A 472 -9.35 17.26 5.48
CA CYS A 472 -9.76 16.73 4.18
C CYS A 472 -10.57 15.43 4.31
N THR A 473 -10.35 14.64 5.36
CA THR A 473 -11.14 13.42 5.62
C THR A 473 -12.63 13.73 5.84
N LEU A 474 -12.99 14.91 6.36
CA LEU A 474 -14.39 15.32 6.56
C LEU A 474 -15.16 15.50 5.25
N LEU A 475 -14.46 15.64 4.12
CA LEU A 475 -15.06 15.77 2.79
C LEU A 475 -15.36 14.41 2.14
N LEU A 476 -14.95 13.31 2.77
CA LEU A 476 -15.08 11.96 2.21
C LEU A 476 -16.42 11.33 2.62
N PRO A 477 -17.12 10.65 1.69
CA PRO A 477 -18.34 9.93 2.02
C PRO A 477 -18.04 8.62 2.77
N GLU A 478 -18.88 8.25 3.72
CA GLU A 478 -18.79 6.95 4.38
C GLU A 478 -19.39 5.86 3.49
N SER A 479 -18.60 4.83 3.19
CA SER A 479 -18.95 3.70 2.32
C SER A 479 -19.42 2.46 3.08
N LYS A 480 -19.37 2.48 4.41
CA LYS A 480 -19.76 1.35 5.25
C LYS A 480 -21.20 0.89 4.96
N GLY A 481 -21.37 -0.40 4.65
CA GLY A 481 -22.67 -1.03 4.47
C GLY A 481 -23.40 -0.66 3.17
N LYS A 482 -22.76 0.08 2.26
CA LYS A 482 -23.31 0.41 0.94
C LYS A 482 -22.67 -0.47 -0.13
N SER A 483 -23.39 -0.78 -1.21
CA SER A 483 -22.78 -1.38 -2.40
C SER A 483 -21.91 -0.37 -3.13
N LEU A 484 -21.01 -0.83 -4.02
CA LEU A 484 -20.20 0.09 -4.83
C LEU A 484 -21.09 0.93 -5.74
N GLU A 485 -22.11 0.30 -6.31
CA GLU A 485 -23.06 0.91 -7.22
C GLU A 485 -23.95 1.94 -6.51
N GLU A 486 -24.36 1.67 -5.26
CA GLU A 486 -25.09 2.65 -4.42
C GLU A 486 -24.27 3.92 -4.15
N ILE A 487 -22.96 3.79 -3.95
CA ILE A 487 -22.08 4.93 -3.66
C ILE A 487 -21.79 5.74 -4.93
N THR A 488 -21.62 5.07 -6.07
CA THR A 488 -21.23 5.71 -7.34
C THR A 488 -22.44 6.17 -8.17
N GLY A 489 -23.64 5.69 -7.81
CA GLY A 489 -24.88 5.98 -8.55
C GLY A 489 -25.08 5.06 -9.76
N GLU A 490 -24.26 4.02 -9.94
CA GLU A 490 -24.35 3.03 -11.03
C GLU A 490 -25.47 2.01 -10.75
N VAL A 491 -26.72 2.47 -10.58
CA VAL A 491 -27.91 1.65 -10.26
C VAL A 491 -28.93 1.73 -11.38
N VAL A 492 -29.56 0.60 -11.71
CA VAL A 492 -30.61 0.48 -12.74
C VAL A 492 -31.96 0.89 -12.19
N GLU A 493 -32.79 1.59 -12.96
CA GLU A 493 -34.21 1.73 -12.66
C GLU A 493 -34.91 0.39 -12.89
N GLN A 494 -35.32 -0.29 -11.80
CA GLN A 494 -36.09 -1.51 -11.92
C GLN A 494 -37.51 -1.21 -12.44
N LYS A 495 -37.85 -1.75 -13.62
CA LYS A 495 -39.25 -1.90 -14.01
C LYS A 495 -39.94 -2.85 -12.99
N PRO A 496 -41.18 -2.57 -12.54
CA PRO A 496 -41.90 -3.50 -11.67
C PRO A 496 -41.97 -4.87 -12.34
N GLN A 497 -41.26 -5.86 -11.78
CA GLN A 497 -41.46 -7.26 -12.20
C GLN A 497 -42.68 -7.79 -11.45
N GLU A 498 -43.71 -8.15 -12.20
CA GLU A 498 -44.69 -9.13 -11.80
C GLU A 498 -43.92 -10.47 -11.67
N ASP A 499 -44.03 -11.13 -10.53
CA ASP A 499 -43.52 -12.48 -10.22
C ASP A 499 -42.01 -12.69 -9.85
N ASP A 500 -41.58 -12.21 -8.71
CA ASP A 500 -40.36 -12.73 -8.09
C ASP A 500 -40.50 -13.25 -6.63
N ALA A 501 -41.72 -13.52 -6.19
CA ALA A 501 -41.96 -14.19 -4.89
C ALA A 501 -41.49 -15.66 -4.89
N ALA A 502 -41.32 -16.30 -6.04
CA ALA A 502 -40.90 -17.71 -6.15
C ALA A 502 -39.37 -17.91 -6.16
N GLY A 503 -38.58 -16.92 -6.59
CA GLY A 503 -37.12 -17.00 -6.68
C GLY A 503 -36.41 -16.83 -5.34
N VAL A 504 -36.94 -15.95 -4.48
CA VAL A 504 -36.37 -15.69 -3.14
C VAL A 504 -36.62 -16.86 -2.20
N ALA A 505 -37.79 -17.49 -2.27
CA ALA A 505 -38.12 -18.68 -1.46
C ALA A 505 -37.23 -19.89 -1.79
N ARG A 506 -36.77 -20.04 -3.05
CA ARG A 506 -35.85 -21.12 -3.45
C ARG A 506 -34.40 -20.88 -3.00
N ALA A 507 -33.95 -19.63 -2.91
CA ALA A 507 -32.63 -19.30 -2.40
C ALA A 507 -32.52 -19.49 -0.87
N GLU A 508 -33.63 -19.31 -0.14
CA GLU A 508 -33.69 -19.58 1.31
C GLU A 508 -33.84 -21.06 1.64
N SER A 509 -34.51 -21.87 0.81
CA SER A 509 -34.71 -23.29 1.07
C SER A 509 -33.49 -24.21 0.79
N VAL A 510 -32.49 -23.73 0.05
CA VAL A 510 -31.22 -24.44 -0.12
C VAL A 510 -30.29 -24.32 1.12
N HIS A 511 -30.69 -23.59 2.14
CA HIS A 511 -29.91 -23.26 3.33
C HIS A 511 -30.20 -24.12 4.57
N THR A 512 -31.00 -25.18 4.47
CA THR A 512 -31.20 -26.16 5.53
C THR A 512 -30.75 -27.57 5.12
N VAL A 513 -29.46 -27.75 4.85
CA VAL A 513 -28.79 -29.05 4.97
C VAL A 513 -27.51 -28.80 5.77
N ASP A 514 -27.52 -29.43 6.90
CA ASP A 514 -26.57 -29.51 8.00
C ASP A 514 -25.06 -29.44 7.70
N LEU A 515 -24.41 -28.77 8.60
CA LEU A 515 -23.15 -28.77 9.35
C LEU A 515 -22.46 -27.43 9.33
#